data_54b6bde9de772ffaac8b7115c0c7914f
#
_entry.id   54b6bde9de772ffaac8b7115c0c7914f
#
_cell.length_a   1.000
_cell.length_b   1.000
_cell.length_c   1.000
_cell.angle_alpha   90.00
_cell.angle_beta   90.00
_cell.angle_gamma   90.00
#
_symmetry.space_group_name_H-M   'P 1'
#
loop_
_entity.id
_entity.type
_entity.pdbx_description
1 polymer ?
#
loop_
_entity_poly.entity_id
_entity_poly.type
_entity_poly.pdbx_seq_one_letter_code
_entity_poly.pdbx_strand_id
1 'polypeptide(L)'
;MQFEIIQPTEALRPYITRYVFVRAEGSTDTMVPPEDDPRFVNGKHVQPLLPNYGSLVFMRNVLADFSTREGDDHCVCNGVQADGLTLLGANQKTIGLTTVKGWFEGMLLDFEPGGMYALLRIDLQQLAGKVLTAKAYGDEGLLQLDSIFKQAEKAREIAQLIDAFFLGHLPHQEDINYVRLRKVIAACDEAKGNISAAQMARVACLGERQFLRVFKTYVGIPPKQFIRLRRFHRAIQQMQEESRKSKVESQKSKVKSPEDIDLLSIALTHGYYDLSHMALEFQQMGCVSPSHFRALGIPLSDDFSVFFA
;
A
#
# COMPACT_ATOMS: atom_id res chain seq x y z
N MET A 1 18.53 8.17 3.41
CA MET A 1 17.29 7.99 2.64
C MET A 1 16.45 9.26 2.75
N GLN A 2 15.99 9.81 1.65
CA GLN A 2 15.17 11.02 1.59
C GLN A 2 13.78 10.64 1.10
N PHE A 3 12.75 11.22 1.70
CA PHE A 3 11.34 11.03 1.30
C PHE A 3 10.69 12.38 1.06
N GLU A 4 9.92 12.50 0.01
CA GLU A 4 9.06 13.64 -0.26
C GLU A 4 7.65 13.15 -0.60
N ILE A 5 6.66 13.59 0.19
CA ILE A 5 5.25 13.30 -0.08
C ILE A 5 4.67 14.50 -0.80
N ILE A 6 4.11 14.26 -1.98
CA ILE A 6 3.54 15.28 -2.84
C ILE A 6 2.06 14.97 -3.03
N GLN A 7 1.23 15.98 -2.80
CA GLN A 7 -0.21 15.85 -3.03
C GLN A 7 -0.51 16.08 -4.51
N PRO A 8 -1.39 15.25 -5.12
CA PRO A 8 -1.85 15.49 -6.46
C PRO A 8 -2.67 16.77 -6.54
N THR A 9 -2.78 17.33 -7.75
CA THR A 9 -3.67 18.46 -8.00
C THR A 9 -5.11 18.15 -7.55
N GLU A 10 -5.87 19.18 -7.18
CA GLU A 10 -7.20 19.04 -6.55
C GLU A 10 -8.15 18.13 -7.36
N ALA A 11 -8.17 18.28 -8.67
CA ALA A 11 -9.00 17.48 -9.56
C ALA A 11 -8.68 15.97 -9.54
N LEU A 12 -7.46 15.59 -9.16
CA LEU A 12 -7.02 14.19 -9.08
C LEU A 12 -7.17 13.57 -7.70
N ARG A 13 -7.32 14.34 -6.65
CA ARG A 13 -7.49 13.84 -5.27
C ARG A 13 -8.63 12.84 -5.07
N PRO A 14 -9.75 12.91 -5.84
CA PRO A 14 -10.76 11.85 -5.79
C PRO A 14 -10.28 10.47 -6.25
N TYR A 15 -9.14 10.38 -6.94
CA TYR A 15 -8.62 9.17 -7.58
C TYR A 15 -7.25 8.75 -7.07
N ILE A 16 -6.42 9.73 -6.71
CA ILE A 16 -5.03 9.52 -6.27
C ILE A 16 -4.86 10.15 -4.89
N THR A 17 -4.42 9.34 -3.95
CA THR A 17 -4.21 9.77 -2.55
C THR A 17 -2.97 10.64 -2.45
N ARG A 18 -1.85 10.23 -3.08
CA ARG A 18 -0.56 10.91 -2.98
C ARG A 18 0.48 10.32 -3.94
N TYR A 19 1.56 11.09 -4.12
CA TYR A 19 2.82 10.63 -4.69
C TYR A 19 3.86 10.57 -3.58
N VAL A 20 4.62 9.50 -3.55
CA VAL A 20 5.68 9.32 -2.59
C VAL A 20 6.98 9.14 -3.33
N PHE A 21 7.84 10.15 -3.27
CA PHE A 21 9.16 10.10 -3.86
C PHE A 21 10.17 9.63 -2.82
N VAL A 22 11.02 8.71 -3.25
CA VAL A 22 12.06 8.11 -2.40
C VAL A 22 13.40 8.19 -3.14
N ARG A 23 14.42 8.68 -2.46
CA ARG A 23 15.81 8.66 -2.93
C ARG A 23 16.70 8.09 -1.84
N ALA A 24 17.44 7.04 -2.14
CA ALA A 24 18.48 6.50 -1.27
C ALA A 24 19.85 6.72 -1.92
N GLU A 25 20.69 7.48 -1.23
CA GLU A 25 22.10 7.67 -1.58
C GLU A 25 22.93 6.77 -0.65
N GLY A 26 23.79 5.94 -1.23
CA GLY A 26 24.70 5.11 -0.46
C GLY A 26 24.97 3.74 -1.12
N SER A 27 25.99 3.06 -0.65
CA SER A 27 26.30 1.71 -1.11
C SER A 27 25.24 0.72 -0.61
N THR A 28 25.09 -0.37 -1.34
CA THR A 28 24.21 -1.51 -0.99
C THR A 28 24.47 -2.08 0.39
N ASP A 29 25.67 -1.87 0.93
CA ASP A 29 26.07 -2.39 2.23
C ASP A 29 25.34 -1.73 3.40
N THR A 30 24.79 -0.51 3.20
CA THR A 30 24.04 0.19 4.25
C THR A 30 22.53 -0.16 4.28
N MET A 31 22.04 -0.88 3.30
CA MET A 31 20.64 -1.34 3.25
C MET A 31 20.48 -2.80 3.72
N VAL A 32 21.55 -3.49 4.02
CA VAL A 32 21.51 -4.84 4.60
C VAL A 32 21.44 -4.68 6.12
N PRO A 33 20.29 -4.92 6.76
CA PRO A 33 20.25 -4.95 8.21
C PRO A 33 21.09 -6.09 8.75
N PRO A 34 21.48 -6.05 10.03
CA PRO A 34 22.16 -7.16 10.70
C PRO A 34 21.40 -8.47 10.51
N GLU A 35 22.10 -9.60 10.49
CA GLU A 35 21.52 -10.94 10.32
C GLU A 35 20.45 -11.30 11.37
N ASP A 36 20.49 -10.66 12.53
CA ASP A 36 19.52 -10.77 13.61
C ASP A 36 18.30 -9.83 13.45
N ASP A 37 18.25 -9.02 12.39
CA ASP A 37 17.10 -8.18 12.10
C ASP A 37 15.88 -9.05 11.76
N PRO A 38 14.74 -8.85 12.44
CA PRO A 38 13.53 -9.64 12.21
C PRO A 38 12.93 -9.48 10.79
N ARG A 39 13.44 -8.53 10.01
CA ARG A 39 13.13 -8.39 8.57
C ARG A 39 13.90 -9.38 7.73
N PHE A 40 14.87 -10.11 8.31
CA PHE A 40 15.64 -11.13 7.64
C PHE A 40 14.83 -12.43 7.60
N VAL A 41 14.37 -12.85 6.45
CA VAL A 41 13.61 -14.07 6.27
C VAL A 41 14.38 -15.00 5.34
N ASN A 42 14.75 -16.19 5.83
CA ASN A 42 15.48 -17.22 5.08
C ASN A 42 16.80 -16.71 4.43
N GLY A 43 17.58 -15.91 5.16
CA GLY A 43 18.85 -15.38 4.68
C GLY A 43 18.71 -14.31 3.59
N LYS A 44 17.50 -13.80 3.33
CA LYS A 44 17.25 -12.71 2.38
C LYS A 44 16.57 -11.55 3.09
N HIS A 45 17.08 -10.36 2.86
CA HIS A 45 16.45 -9.16 3.33
C HIS A 45 15.14 -8.92 2.56
N VAL A 46 14.03 -8.88 3.28
CA VAL A 46 12.71 -8.63 2.73
C VAL A 46 12.17 -7.33 3.28
N GLN A 47 11.96 -6.37 2.41
CA GLN A 47 11.27 -5.15 2.74
C GLN A 47 9.78 -5.33 2.48
N PRO A 48 8.93 -5.38 3.52
CA PRO A 48 7.52 -5.65 3.30
C PRO A 48 6.83 -4.43 2.72
N LEU A 49 6.18 -4.61 1.57
CA LEU A 49 5.14 -3.73 1.06
C LEU A 49 3.82 -4.22 1.62
N LEU A 50 3.17 -3.41 2.43
CA LEU A 50 1.88 -3.80 3.01
C LEU A 50 0.84 -4.08 1.92
N PRO A 51 -0.12 -4.97 2.19
CA PRO A 51 -1.24 -5.20 1.32
C PRO A 51 -1.93 -3.88 0.95
N ASN A 52 -2.24 -3.67 -0.33
CA ASN A 52 -2.82 -2.43 -0.85
C ASN A 52 -3.92 -2.70 -1.90
N TYR A 53 -4.49 -1.63 -2.44
CA TYR A 53 -5.59 -1.68 -3.42
C TYR A 53 -5.12 -1.51 -4.87
N GLY A 54 -3.81 -1.59 -5.10
CA GLY A 54 -3.17 -1.33 -6.36
C GLY A 54 -2.41 0.00 -6.34
N SER A 55 -1.19 -0.03 -6.86
CA SER A 55 -0.29 1.11 -6.92
C SER A 55 0.55 1.05 -8.19
N LEU A 56 1.01 2.20 -8.63
CA LEU A 56 2.07 2.31 -9.63
C LEU A 56 3.37 2.67 -8.92
N VAL A 57 4.43 1.94 -9.24
CA VAL A 57 5.75 2.17 -8.67
C VAL A 57 6.73 2.42 -9.80
N PHE A 58 7.31 3.59 -9.83
CA PHE A 58 8.44 3.90 -10.70
C PHE A 58 9.72 3.65 -9.94
N MET A 59 10.67 3.01 -10.60
CA MET A 59 12.01 2.80 -10.06
C MET A 59 13.04 3.04 -11.14
N ARG A 60 14.18 3.59 -10.76
CA ARG A 60 15.37 3.68 -11.60
C ARG A 60 16.63 3.43 -10.80
N ASN A 61 17.64 2.94 -11.49
CA ASN A 61 18.92 2.52 -10.91
C ASN A 61 18.79 1.36 -9.92
N VAL A 62 17.76 0.54 -10.06
CA VAL A 62 17.45 -0.55 -9.15
C VAL A 62 17.42 -1.87 -9.90
N LEU A 63 18.16 -2.83 -9.37
CA LEU A 63 17.86 -4.24 -9.54
C LEU A 63 16.98 -4.63 -8.35
N ALA A 64 15.67 -4.60 -8.53
CA ALA A 64 14.73 -4.99 -7.51
C ALA A 64 14.09 -6.32 -7.86
N ASP A 65 14.03 -7.20 -6.89
CA ASP A 65 13.30 -8.45 -6.99
C ASP A 65 12.10 -8.40 -6.05
N PHE A 66 10.92 -8.67 -6.57
CA PHE A 66 9.70 -8.73 -5.78
C PHE A 66 9.38 -10.17 -5.43
N SER A 67 9.08 -10.42 -4.18
CA SER A 67 8.64 -11.73 -3.73
C SER A 67 7.32 -11.65 -3.00
N THR A 68 6.48 -12.67 -3.18
CA THR A 68 5.30 -12.88 -2.36
C THR A 68 5.55 -14.03 -1.40
N ARG A 69 5.15 -13.87 -0.14
CA ARG A 69 5.24 -14.95 0.83
C ARG A 69 4.07 -15.91 0.61
N GLU A 70 4.34 -17.09 0.06
CA GLU A 70 3.40 -18.19 -0.02
C GLU A 70 3.71 -19.23 1.05
N GLY A 71 2.77 -19.45 1.99
CA GLY A 71 2.92 -20.41 3.08
C GLY A 71 3.83 -19.95 4.22
N ASP A 72 4.04 -20.83 5.18
CA ASP A 72 4.80 -20.48 6.40
C ASP A 72 6.32 -20.36 6.18
N ASP A 73 6.88 -20.84 5.04
CA ASP A 73 8.33 -20.94 4.86
C ASP A 73 8.90 -20.54 3.49
N HIS A 74 8.11 -20.11 2.50
CA HIS A 74 8.67 -19.86 1.18
C HIS A 74 8.39 -18.45 0.64
N CYS A 75 9.48 -17.71 0.41
CA CYS A 75 9.49 -16.53 -0.43
C CYS A 75 9.61 -16.98 -1.90
N VAL A 76 8.55 -16.86 -2.67
CA VAL A 76 8.61 -17.07 -4.12
C VAL A 76 9.08 -15.77 -4.76
N CYS A 77 10.30 -15.75 -5.29
CA CYS A 77 10.79 -14.65 -6.09
C CYS A 77 10.18 -14.75 -7.49
N ASN A 78 9.38 -13.79 -7.88
CA ASN A 78 8.79 -13.74 -9.22
C ASN A 78 9.76 -13.21 -10.29
N GLY A 79 11.01 -12.87 -9.91
CA GLY A 79 12.06 -12.46 -10.85
C GLY A 79 11.73 -11.21 -11.67
N VAL A 80 10.87 -10.33 -11.16
CA VAL A 80 10.53 -9.10 -11.86
C VAL A 80 11.61 -8.08 -11.59
N GLN A 81 12.45 -7.87 -12.59
CA GLN A 81 13.44 -6.79 -12.58
C GLN A 81 12.69 -5.47 -12.78
N ALA A 82 12.64 -4.64 -11.74
CA ALA A 82 11.88 -3.40 -11.75
C ALA A 82 12.81 -2.20 -12.02
N ASP A 83 13.13 -1.98 -13.30
CA ASP A 83 13.63 -0.72 -13.78
C ASP A 83 12.53 -0.07 -14.65
N GLY A 84 12.03 1.07 -14.20
CA GLY A 84 10.88 1.74 -14.80
C GLY A 84 9.57 1.54 -14.04
N LEU A 85 8.46 1.70 -14.76
CA LEU A 85 7.11 1.62 -14.20
C LEU A 85 6.69 0.17 -13.97
N THR A 86 6.29 -0.11 -12.75
CA THR A 86 5.73 -1.39 -12.31
C THR A 86 4.32 -1.20 -11.75
N LEU A 87 3.40 -2.06 -12.16
CA LEU A 87 2.03 -2.13 -11.65
C LEU A 87 2.00 -3.14 -10.51
N LEU A 88 1.56 -2.70 -9.35
CA LEU A 88 1.23 -3.57 -8.23
C LEU A 88 -0.28 -3.71 -8.19
N GLY A 89 -0.78 -4.91 -8.49
CA GLY A 89 -2.20 -5.22 -8.31
C GLY A 89 -2.59 -5.22 -6.83
N ALA A 90 -3.90 -5.12 -6.58
CA ALA A 90 -4.40 -5.26 -5.21
C ALA A 90 -3.92 -6.59 -4.63
N ASN A 91 -3.23 -6.52 -3.50
CA ASN A 91 -2.71 -7.69 -2.84
C ASN A 91 -3.22 -7.81 -1.41
N GLN A 92 -3.42 -9.06 -1.01
CA GLN A 92 -3.98 -9.42 0.29
C GLN A 92 -2.90 -9.82 1.28
N LYS A 93 -1.68 -10.00 0.79
CA LYS A 93 -0.51 -10.37 1.57
C LYS A 93 0.58 -9.34 1.34
N THR A 94 1.44 -9.21 2.31
CA THR A 94 2.65 -8.40 2.18
C THR A 94 3.49 -8.90 1.03
N ILE A 95 3.90 -7.99 0.14
CA ILE A 95 4.87 -8.26 -0.90
C ILE A 95 6.25 -7.90 -0.34
N GLY A 96 7.21 -8.79 -0.48
CA GLY A 96 8.60 -8.53 -0.13
C GLY A 96 9.37 -7.95 -1.30
N LEU A 97 10.10 -6.88 -1.08
CA LEU A 97 11.15 -6.40 -1.98
C LEU A 97 12.46 -7.04 -1.52
N THR A 98 12.99 -8.02 -2.27
CA THR A 98 14.06 -8.89 -1.76
C THR A 98 15.47 -8.41 -2.04
N THR A 99 15.66 -7.60 -3.06
CA THR A 99 17.01 -7.14 -3.39
C THR A 99 16.95 -5.75 -4.01
N VAL A 100 17.60 -4.81 -3.36
CA VAL A 100 17.90 -3.49 -3.92
C VAL A 100 19.41 -3.37 -3.98
N LYS A 101 19.98 -3.39 -5.19
CA LYS A 101 21.42 -3.21 -5.37
C LYS A 101 21.68 -1.84 -6.00
N GLY A 102 22.47 -1.03 -5.34
CA GLY A 102 22.94 0.24 -5.86
C GLY A 102 22.12 1.44 -5.39
N TRP A 103 22.37 2.55 -6.03
CA TRP A 103 21.69 3.82 -5.83
C TRP A 103 20.24 3.72 -6.34
N PHE A 104 19.29 4.17 -5.53
CA PHE A 104 17.88 3.92 -5.74
C PHE A 104 17.08 5.21 -5.73
N GLU A 105 16.27 5.39 -6.74
CA GLU A 105 15.28 6.44 -6.79
C GLU A 105 13.95 5.86 -7.29
N GLY A 106 12.87 6.24 -6.63
CA GLY A 106 11.56 5.76 -7.00
C GLY A 106 10.43 6.72 -6.63
N MET A 107 9.29 6.52 -7.26
CA MET A 107 8.05 7.20 -6.92
C MET A 107 6.91 6.18 -6.85
N LEU A 108 6.24 6.15 -5.71
CA LEU A 108 5.04 5.37 -5.51
C LEU A 108 3.82 6.28 -5.72
N LEU A 109 2.88 5.84 -6.53
CA LEU A 109 1.57 6.45 -6.70
C LEU A 109 0.54 5.62 -5.98
N ASP A 110 0.01 6.16 -4.89
CA ASP A 110 -1.08 5.55 -4.14
C ASP A 110 -2.41 6.04 -4.68
N PHE A 111 -3.24 5.10 -5.12
CA PHE A 111 -4.59 5.40 -5.60
C PHE A 111 -5.62 5.22 -4.49
N GLU A 112 -6.66 6.05 -4.55
CA GLU A 112 -7.90 5.73 -3.84
C GLU A 112 -8.45 4.39 -4.34
N PRO A 113 -9.12 3.61 -3.49
CA PRO A 113 -9.69 2.33 -3.93
C PRO A 113 -10.60 2.51 -5.14
N GLY A 114 -10.23 1.88 -6.24
CA GLY A 114 -10.89 2.01 -7.56
C GLY A 114 -10.41 3.19 -8.41
N GLY A 115 -9.56 4.08 -7.89
CA GLY A 115 -9.06 5.25 -8.61
C GLY A 115 -8.23 4.86 -9.84
N MET A 116 -7.39 3.83 -9.72
CA MET A 116 -6.61 3.32 -10.85
C MET A 116 -7.51 2.84 -12.00
N TYR A 117 -8.59 2.09 -11.71
CA TYR A 117 -9.55 1.71 -12.74
C TYR A 117 -10.26 2.93 -13.33
N ALA A 118 -10.68 3.87 -12.49
CA ALA A 118 -11.44 5.04 -12.94
C ALA A 118 -10.64 5.89 -13.93
N LEU A 119 -9.32 6.04 -13.73
CA LEU A 119 -8.44 6.81 -14.59
C LEU A 119 -7.90 6.00 -15.78
N LEU A 120 -7.41 4.78 -15.55
CA LEU A 120 -6.67 4.01 -16.55
C LEU A 120 -7.49 2.90 -17.22
N ARG A 121 -8.69 2.60 -16.72
CA ARG A 121 -9.55 1.50 -17.19
C ARG A 121 -8.92 0.10 -17.08
N ILE A 122 -7.92 -0.02 -16.22
CA ILE A 122 -7.25 -1.29 -15.93
C ILE A 122 -8.13 -2.12 -14.99
N ASP A 123 -8.58 -3.28 -15.42
CA ASP A 123 -9.33 -4.22 -14.57
C ASP A 123 -8.44 -4.78 -13.47
N LEU A 124 -8.60 -4.26 -12.24
CA LEU A 124 -7.77 -4.64 -11.11
C LEU A 124 -7.97 -6.09 -10.67
N GLN A 125 -9.07 -6.74 -11.05
CA GLN A 125 -9.24 -8.16 -10.80
C GLN A 125 -8.19 -9.00 -11.56
N GLN A 126 -7.80 -8.56 -12.76
CA GLN A 126 -6.77 -9.25 -13.56
C GLN A 126 -5.36 -9.04 -13.02
N LEU A 127 -5.15 -7.95 -12.27
CA LEU A 127 -3.87 -7.63 -11.63
C LEU A 127 -3.77 -8.17 -10.19
N ALA A 128 -4.86 -8.66 -9.60
CA ALA A 128 -4.88 -9.07 -8.20
C ALA A 128 -3.75 -10.06 -7.88
N GLY A 129 -2.91 -9.71 -6.90
CA GLY A 129 -1.76 -10.51 -6.49
C GLY A 129 -0.59 -10.55 -7.49
N LYS A 130 -0.62 -9.73 -8.54
CA LYS A 130 0.43 -9.68 -9.56
C LYS A 130 1.29 -8.43 -9.42
N VAL A 131 2.53 -8.57 -9.85
CA VAL A 131 3.49 -7.49 -10.06
C VAL A 131 3.90 -7.56 -11.54
N LEU A 132 3.63 -6.52 -12.30
CA LEU A 132 3.90 -6.47 -13.74
C LEU A 132 4.59 -5.16 -14.10
N THR A 133 5.61 -5.22 -14.96
CA THR A 133 6.16 -4.01 -15.55
C THR A 133 5.19 -3.42 -16.58
N ALA A 134 5.21 -2.10 -16.80
CA ALA A 134 4.41 -1.45 -17.84
C ALA A 134 4.65 -2.10 -19.21
N LYS A 135 5.90 -2.47 -19.50
CA LYS A 135 6.28 -3.18 -20.73
C LYS A 135 5.61 -4.56 -20.85
N ALA A 136 5.55 -5.32 -19.76
CA ALA A 136 4.90 -6.64 -19.76
C ALA A 136 3.37 -6.55 -19.85
N TYR A 137 2.80 -5.46 -19.32
CA TYR A 137 1.37 -5.19 -19.44
C TYR A 137 0.98 -4.75 -20.86
N GLY A 138 1.85 -3.96 -21.54
CA GLY A 138 1.72 -3.63 -22.95
C GLY A 138 0.74 -2.48 -23.26
N ASP A 139 0.40 -1.64 -22.29
CA ASP A 139 -0.45 -0.47 -22.50
C ASP A 139 0.36 0.76 -22.88
N GLU A 140 -0.02 1.45 -23.96
CA GLU A 140 0.71 2.61 -24.49
C GLU A 140 0.71 3.79 -23.51
N GLY A 141 -0.38 4.03 -22.79
CA GLY A 141 -0.47 5.10 -21.78
C GLY A 141 0.51 4.86 -20.63
N LEU A 142 0.63 3.61 -20.18
CA LEU A 142 1.59 3.24 -19.14
C LEU A 142 3.04 3.36 -19.63
N LEU A 143 3.32 3.05 -20.89
CA LEU A 143 4.65 3.25 -21.48
C LEU A 143 4.99 4.75 -21.62
N GLN A 144 4.01 5.59 -21.95
CA GLN A 144 4.17 7.03 -21.93
C GLN A 144 4.47 7.54 -20.51
N LEU A 145 3.75 7.06 -19.52
CA LEU A 145 3.95 7.42 -18.12
C LEU A 145 5.34 6.99 -17.62
N ASP A 146 5.81 5.81 -18.01
CA ASP A 146 7.17 5.33 -17.75
C ASP A 146 8.24 6.26 -18.36
N SER A 147 8.01 6.74 -19.58
CA SER A 147 8.90 7.69 -20.23
C SER A 147 8.95 9.05 -19.54
N ILE A 148 7.83 9.55 -19.03
CA ILE A 148 7.74 10.79 -18.25
C ILE A 148 8.65 10.68 -17.02
N PHE A 149 8.57 9.59 -16.28
CA PHE A 149 9.39 9.38 -15.09
C PHE A 149 10.89 9.35 -15.42
N LYS A 150 11.26 8.77 -16.55
CA LYS A 150 12.66 8.67 -16.97
C LYS A 150 13.28 10.00 -17.42
N GLN A 151 12.48 10.96 -17.85
CA GLN A 151 12.94 12.26 -18.38
C GLN A 151 13.16 13.33 -17.31
N ALA A 152 12.50 13.25 -16.18
CA ALA A 152 12.59 14.24 -15.12
C ALA A 152 13.42 13.71 -13.92
N GLU A 153 14.12 14.61 -13.24
CA GLU A 153 15.00 14.25 -12.11
C GLU A 153 14.46 14.72 -10.75
N LYS A 154 13.66 15.78 -10.74
CA LYS A 154 13.17 16.36 -9.49
C LYS A 154 11.79 15.83 -9.16
N ALA A 155 11.59 15.43 -7.90
CA ALA A 155 10.33 14.87 -7.41
C ALA A 155 9.09 15.68 -7.81
N ARG A 156 9.14 17.00 -7.62
CA ARG A 156 8.03 17.91 -7.95
C ARG A 156 7.78 18.04 -9.45
N GLU A 157 8.83 18.03 -10.25
CA GLU A 157 8.69 18.05 -11.70
C GLU A 157 8.05 16.77 -12.21
N ILE A 158 8.50 15.62 -11.71
CA ILE A 158 7.89 14.32 -11.99
C ILE A 158 6.41 14.34 -11.60
N ALA A 159 6.07 14.81 -10.40
CA ALA A 159 4.69 14.89 -9.93
C ALA A 159 3.82 15.78 -10.83
N GLN A 160 4.32 16.93 -11.29
CA GLN A 160 3.60 17.83 -12.21
C GLN A 160 3.33 17.16 -13.57
N LEU A 161 4.32 16.44 -14.11
CA LEU A 161 4.16 15.72 -15.38
C LEU A 161 3.17 14.55 -15.24
N ILE A 162 3.19 13.85 -14.10
CA ILE A 162 2.24 12.79 -13.78
C ILE A 162 0.83 13.38 -13.60
N ASP A 163 0.69 14.52 -12.92
CA ASP A 163 -0.57 15.25 -12.81
C ASP A 163 -1.12 15.60 -14.19
N ALA A 164 -0.29 16.18 -15.09
CA ALA A 164 -0.71 16.53 -16.43
C ALA A 164 -1.18 15.30 -17.23
N PHE A 165 -0.49 14.17 -17.10
CA PHE A 165 -0.91 12.91 -17.71
C PHE A 165 -2.29 12.46 -17.21
N PHE A 166 -2.49 12.40 -15.89
CA PHE A 166 -3.76 11.94 -15.33
C PHE A 166 -4.91 12.93 -15.51
N LEU A 167 -4.65 14.23 -15.59
CA LEU A 167 -5.66 15.22 -15.96
C LEU A 167 -6.22 14.94 -17.37
N GLY A 168 -5.37 14.50 -18.29
CA GLY A 168 -5.82 14.07 -19.62
C GLY A 168 -6.62 12.75 -19.63
N HIS A 169 -6.55 11.98 -18.54
CA HIS A 169 -7.28 10.71 -18.36
C HIS A 169 -8.53 10.85 -17.48
N LEU A 170 -8.87 12.08 -17.04
CA LEU A 170 -10.10 12.30 -16.30
C LEU A 170 -11.29 11.86 -17.14
N PRO A 171 -12.26 11.15 -16.54
CA PRO A 171 -13.47 10.74 -17.25
C PRO A 171 -14.22 11.95 -17.78
N HIS A 172 -14.55 11.97 -19.08
CA HIS A 172 -15.37 13.03 -19.70
C HIS A 172 -16.79 13.08 -19.14
N GLN A 173 -17.27 11.95 -18.62
CA GLN A 173 -18.55 11.82 -17.94
C GLN A 173 -18.34 11.15 -16.60
N GLU A 174 -19.16 11.52 -15.61
CA GLU A 174 -19.09 10.96 -14.27
C GLU A 174 -19.27 9.44 -14.30
N ASP A 175 -18.29 8.72 -13.81
CA ASP A 175 -18.37 7.26 -13.66
C ASP A 175 -19.27 6.92 -12.47
N ILE A 176 -20.54 6.68 -12.73
CA ILE A 176 -21.55 6.41 -11.70
C ILE A 176 -21.19 5.23 -10.78
N ASN A 177 -20.47 4.23 -11.28
CA ASN A 177 -20.02 3.12 -10.45
C ASN A 177 -18.88 3.53 -9.53
N TYR A 178 -17.99 4.41 -10.00
CA TYR A 178 -16.95 4.98 -9.14
C TYR A 178 -17.53 5.87 -8.04
N VAL A 179 -18.51 6.71 -8.37
CA VAL A 179 -19.24 7.52 -7.37
C VAL A 179 -19.90 6.63 -6.30
N ARG A 180 -20.57 5.57 -6.72
CA ARG A 180 -21.17 4.59 -5.81
C ARG A 180 -20.11 3.91 -4.92
N LEU A 181 -18.98 3.53 -5.53
CA LEU A 181 -17.87 2.91 -4.82
C LEU A 181 -17.29 3.83 -3.74
N ARG A 182 -17.07 5.11 -4.05
CA ARG A 182 -16.59 6.09 -3.06
C ARG A 182 -17.55 6.21 -1.85
N LYS A 183 -18.87 6.23 -2.09
CA LYS A 183 -19.87 6.21 -1.00
C LYS A 183 -19.76 4.96 -0.15
N VAL A 184 -19.55 3.80 -0.78
CA VAL A 184 -19.37 2.52 -0.08
C VAL A 184 -18.10 2.54 0.77
N ILE A 185 -17.00 3.07 0.25
CA ILE A 185 -15.74 3.18 0.98
C ILE A 185 -15.90 4.09 2.20
N ALA A 186 -16.52 5.26 2.02
CA ALA A 186 -16.82 6.18 3.12
C ALA A 186 -17.67 5.49 4.21
N ALA A 187 -18.74 4.78 3.84
CA ALA A 187 -19.57 4.03 4.78
C ALA A 187 -18.80 2.91 5.51
N CYS A 188 -17.88 2.23 4.81
CA CYS A 188 -17.00 1.25 5.43
C CYS A 188 -16.06 1.90 6.46
N ASP A 189 -15.60 3.10 6.18
CA ASP A 189 -14.71 3.87 7.03
C ASP A 189 -15.43 4.40 8.27
N GLU A 190 -16.63 4.93 8.12
CA GLU A 190 -17.49 5.37 9.23
C GLU A 190 -17.85 4.19 10.16
N ALA A 191 -18.16 3.04 9.57
CA ALA A 191 -18.44 1.82 10.32
C ALA A 191 -17.17 1.16 10.91
N LYS A 192 -15.98 1.73 10.73
CA LYS A 192 -14.69 1.17 11.18
C LYS A 192 -14.48 -0.29 10.72
N GLY A 193 -14.95 -0.62 9.51
CA GLY A 193 -14.93 -1.99 8.99
C GLY A 193 -15.99 -2.92 9.56
N ASN A 194 -16.91 -2.45 10.41
CA ASN A 194 -18.02 -3.24 10.91
C ASN A 194 -19.25 -3.12 9.98
N ILE A 195 -19.08 -3.51 8.74
CA ILE A 195 -20.08 -3.47 7.68
C ILE A 195 -20.03 -4.78 6.88
N SER A 196 -21.15 -5.32 6.49
CA SER A 196 -21.22 -6.51 5.65
C SER A 196 -21.22 -6.16 4.16
N ALA A 197 -20.83 -7.14 3.31
CA ALA A 197 -20.91 -6.97 1.85
C ALA A 197 -22.33 -6.66 1.36
N ALA A 198 -23.35 -7.23 2.00
CA ALA A 198 -24.75 -6.94 1.70
C ALA A 198 -25.14 -5.48 2.04
N GLN A 199 -24.63 -4.95 3.15
CA GLN A 199 -24.82 -3.54 3.50
C GLN A 199 -24.10 -2.63 2.52
N MET A 200 -22.86 -2.97 2.12
CA MET A 200 -22.12 -2.23 1.10
C MET A 200 -22.87 -2.20 -0.24
N ALA A 201 -23.47 -3.31 -0.67
CA ALA A 201 -24.29 -3.38 -1.88
C ALA A 201 -25.50 -2.46 -1.80
N ARG A 202 -26.17 -2.39 -0.63
CA ARG A 202 -27.29 -1.45 -0.38
C ARG A 202 -26.84 0.01 -0.48
N VAL A 203 -25.71 0.37 0.10
CA VAL A 203 -25.13 1.73 0.00
C VAL A 203 -24.83 2.08 -1.45
N ALA A 204 -24.33 1.11 -2.24
CA ALA A 204 -24.11 1.27 -3.67
C ALA A 204 -25.38 1.36 -4.50
N CYS A 205 -26.57 1.08 -3.93
CA CYS A 205 -27.82 0.93 -4.68
C CYS A 205 -27.70 -0.10 -5.81
N LEU A 206 -27.03 -1.25 -5.53
CA LEU A 206 -26.82 -2.35 -6.46
C LEU A 206 -27.29 -3.67 -5.86
N GLY A 207 -27.74 -4.59 -6.70
CA GLY A 207 -27.91 -5.98 -6.29
C GLY A 207 -26.55 -6.61 -5.92
N GLU A 208 -26.54 -7.55 -4.96
CA GLU A 208 -25.29 -8.10 -4.42
C GLU A 208 -24.36 -8.68 -5.52
N ARG A 209 -24.92 -9.42 -6.48
CA ARG A 209 -24.13 -10.01 -7.59
C ARG A 209 -23.48 -8.92 -8.46
N GLN A 210 -24.23 -7.86 -8.79
CA GLN A 210 -23.72 -6.73 -9.57
C GLN A 210 -22.68 -5.97 -8.78
N PHE A 211 -22.94 -5.70 -7.49
CA PHE A 211 -22.00 -5.04 -6.60
C PHE A 211 -20.68 -5.80 -6.52
N LEU A 212 -20.70 -7.10 -6.29
CA LEU A 212 -19.50 -7.94 -6.23
C LEU A 212 -18.66 -7.85 -7.50
N ARG A 213 -19.32 -7.86 -8.67
CA ARG A 213 -18.63 -7.73 -9.96
C ARG A 213 -17.97 -6.36 -10.10
N VAL A 214 -18.73 -5.28 -9.90
CA VAL A 214 -18.22 -3.91 -9.98
C VAL A 214 -17.08 -3.71 -8.98
N PHE A 215 -17.27 -4.12 -7.73
CA PHE A 215 -16.25 -3.96 -6.69
C PHE A 215 -14.95 -4.65 -7.05
N LYS A 216 -14.99 -5.90 -7.54
CA LYS A 216 -13.78 -6.63 -7.94
C LYS A 216 -13.07 -5.98 -9.14
N THR A 217 -13.83 -5.52 -10.14
CA THR A 217 -13.24 -4.82 -11.30
C THR A 217 -12.49 -3.57 -10.87
N TYR A 218 -13.09 -2.76 -9.98
CA TYR A 218 -12.49 -1.48 -9.57
C TYR A 218 -11.39 -1.62 -8.51
N VAL A 219 -11.57 -2.54 -7.53
CA VAL A 219 -10.70 -2.65 -6.35
C VAL A 219 -9.75 -3.85 -6.44
N GLY A 220 -10.04 -4.81 -7.32
CA GLY A 220 -9.21 -6.01 -7.51
C GLY A 220 -9.50 -7.15 -6.54
N ILE A 221 -10.05 -6.88 -5.37
CA ILE A 221 -10.33 -7.87 -4.32
C ILE A 221 -11.81 -7.87 -3.91
N PRO A 222 -12.34 -8.98 -3.35
CA PRO A 222 -13.70 -9.02 -2.86
C PRO A 222 -13.96 -8.07 -1.69
N PRO A 223 -15.21 -7.57 -1.50
CA PRO A 223 -15.55 -6.66 -0.39
C PRO A 223 -15.16 -7.17 0.99
N LYS A 224 -15.34 -8.47 1.26
CA LYS A 224 -14.94 -9.06 2.55
C LYS A 224 -13.44 -8.93 2.82
N GLN A 225 -12.62 -9.12 1.80
CA GLN A 225 -11.16 -8.97 1.91
C GLN A 225 -10.76 -7.51 2.03
N PHE A 226 -11.45 -6.61 1.31
CA PHE A 226 -11.28 -5.18 1.45
C PHE A 226 -11.53 -4.71 2.88
N ILE A 227 -12.63 -5.14 3.51
CA ILE A 227 -12.96 -4.81 4.90
C ILE A 227 -11.84 -5.28 5.85
N ARG A 228 -11.34 -6.52 5.67
CA ARG A 228 -10.24 -7.05 6.45
C ARG A 228 -8.97 -6.21 6.29
N LEU A 229 -8.64 -5.84 5.06
CA LEU A 229 -7.47 -5.02 4.74
C LEU A 229 -7.58 -3.60 5.35
N ARG A 230 -8.77 -2.98 5.28
CA ARG A 230 -9.03 -1.68 5.91
C ARG A 230 -8.85 -1.75 7.43
N ARG A 231 -9.36 -2.80 8.05
CA ARG A 231 -9.22 -3.05 9.49
C ARG A 231 -7.76 -3.18 9.90
N PHE A 232 -7.01 -3.98 9.16
CA PHE A 232 -5.58 -4.17 9.34
C PHE A 232 -4.78 -2.85 9.24
N HIS A 233 -4.99 -2.06 8.16
CA HIS A 233 -4.31 -0.78 8.00
C HIS A 233 -4.61 0.19 9.13
N ARG A 234 -5.86 0.27 9.59
CA ARG A 234 -6.23 1.14 10.70
C ARG A 234 -5.62 0.72 12.03
N ALA A 235 -5.55 -0.58 12.28
CA ALA A 235 -4.89 -1.09 13.48
C ALA A 235 -3.40 -0.69 13.47
N ILE A 236 -2.72 -0.84 12.33
CA ILE A 236 -1.33 -0.41 12.17
C ILE A 236 -1.19 1.10 12.39
N GLN A 237 -2.02 1.92 11.76
CA GLN A 237 -1.97 3.38 11.91
C GLN A 237 -2.14 3.80 13.38
N GLN A 238 -3.11 3.22 14.08
CA GLN A 238 -3.29 3.51 15.51
C GLN A 238 -2.10 3.09 16.35
N MET A 239 -1.53 1.90 16.11
CA MET A 239 -0.33 1.44 16.81
C MET A 239 0.85 2.41 16.63
N GLN A 240 0.99 2.98 15.44
CA GLN A 240 2.02 3.96 15.11
C GLN A 240 1.80 5.30 15.79
N GLU A 241 0.57 5.82 15.76
CA GLU A 241 0.20 7.06 16.44
C GLU A 241 0.45 6.97 17.94
N GLU A 242 0.09 5.84 18.57
CA GLU A 242 0.34 5.62 19.99
C GLU A 242 1.83 5.49 20.29
N SER A 243 2.60 4.81 19.45
CA SER A 243 4.06 4.73 19.58
C SER A 243 4.74 6.10 19.50
N ARG A 244 4.26 7.00 18.64
CA ARG A 244 4.78 8.37 18.55
C ARG A 244 4.46 9.19 19.79
N LYS A 245 3.21 9.13 20.25
CA LYS A 245 2.80 9.84 21.49
C LYS A 245 3.66 9.39 22.66
N SER A 246 3.89 8.09 22.80
CA SER A 246 4.74 7.53 23.84
C SER A 246 6.18 8.02 23.75
N LYS A 247 6.78 8.10 22.54
CA LYS A 247 8.13 8.65 22.35
C LYS A 247 8.25 10.13 22.67
N VAL A 248 7.26 10.95 22.33
CA VAL A 248 7.23 12.38 22.64
C VAL A 248 7.06 12.63 24.15
N GLU A 249 6.21 11.85 24.81
CA GLU A 249 6.00 11.93 26.25
C GLU A 249 7.22 11.44 27.04
N SER A 250 7.90 10.38 26.58
CA SER A 250 9.12 9.87 27.25
C SER A 250 10.32 10.81 27.12
N GLN A 251 10.34 11.69 26.12
CA GLN A 251 11.33 12.79 26.05
C GLN A 251 11.04 13.92 27.05
N LYS A 252 9.79 14.06 27.49
CA LYS A 252 9.37 15.09 28.45
C LYS A 252 9.30 14.61 29.90
N SER A 253 9.13 13.31 30.12
CA SER A 253 9.08 12.70 31.46
C SER A 253 9.60 11.26 31.39
N LYS A 254 10.51 10.90 32.31
CA LYS A 254 11.21 9.59 32.38
C LYS A 254 10.31 8.35 32.62
N VAL A 255 9.03 8.31 32.23
CA VAL A 255 8.06 7.35 32.78
C VAL A 255 7.15 6.63 31.77
N LYS A 256 7.42 6.52 30.49
CA LYS A 256 6.64 5.59 29.66
C LYS A 256 7.53 4.84 28.67
N SER A 257 7.52 3.50 28.79
CA SER A 257 8.15 2.59 27.82
C SER A 257 7.22 2.32 26.62
N PRO A 258 7.75 1.88 25.47
CA PRO A 258 6.93 1.44 24.32
C PRO A 258 5.97 0.28 24.65
N GLU A 259 6.06 -0.29 25.83
CA GLU A 259 5.21 -1.40 26.32
C GLU A 259 3.78 -0.98 26.69
N ASP A 260 3.49 0.33 26.77
CA ASP A 260 2.19 0.85 27.24
C ASP A 260 1.09 0.91 26.16
N ILE A 261 1.33 0.41 24.94
CA ILE A 261 0.31 0.34 23.88
C ILE A 261 -0.66 -0.80 24.21
N ASP A 262 -1.91 -0.47 24.47
CA ASP A 262 -2.96 -1.46 24.72
C ASP A 262 -3.44 -2.12 23.40
N LEU A 263 -2.76 -3.18 23.02
CA LEU A 263 -3.08 -3.95 21.79
C LEU A 263 -4.49 -4.55 21.83
N LEU A 264 -5.03 -4.87 23.01
CA LEU A 264 -6.39 -5.38 23.14
C LEU A 264 -7.41 -4.28 22.83
N SER A 265 -7.20 -3.08 23.35
CA SER A 265 -8.05 -1.92 23.02
C SER A 265 -8.03 -1.62 21.52
N ILE A 266 -6.85 -1.65 20.88
CA ILE A 266 -6.73 -1.48 19.44
C ILE A 266 -7.51 -2.57 18.70
N ALA A 267 -7.35 -3.84 19.08
CA ALA A 267 -8.06 -4.94 18.46
C ALA A 267 -9.59 -4.73 18.51
N LEU A 268 -10.12 -4.46 19.68
CA LEU A 268 -11.57 -4.23 19.88
C LEU A 268 -12.07 -3.00 19.11
N THR A 269 -11.28 -1.90 19.11
CA THR A 269 -11.63 -0.65 18.39
C THR A 269 -11.78 -0.87 16.90
N HIS A 270 -10.95 -1.74 16.33
CA HIS A 270 -10.97 -2.03 14.89
C HIS A 270 -11.77 -3.27 14.51
N GLY A 271 -12.66 -3.75 15.40
CA GLY A 271 -13.61 -4.82 15.11
C GLY A 271 -12.99 -6.21 15.04
N TYR A 272 -11.85 -6.43 15.68
CA TYR A 272 -11.39 -7.78 16.01
C TYR A 272 -12.12 -8.30 17.24
N TYR A 273 -12.32 -9.61 17.30
CA TYR A 273 -12.97 -10.23 18.44
C TYR A 273 -12.08 -10.18 19.69
N ASP A 274 -10.79 -10.43 19.50
CA ASP A 274 -9.77 -10.41 20.54
C ASP A 274 -8.37 -10.18 19.91
N LEU A 275 -7.35 -10.16 20.75
CA LEU A 275 -5.95 -10.01 20.30
C LEU A 275 -5.48 -11.21 19.45
N SER A 276 -5.95 -12.42 19.73
CA SER A 276 -5.58 -13.62 18.98
C SER A 276 -6.12 -13.56 17.54
N HIS A 277 -7.36 -13.09 17.36
CA HIS A 277 -7.96 -12.84 16.06
C HIS A 277 -7.16 -11.78 15.29
N MET A 278 -6.77 -10.68 15.94
CA MET A 278 -5.91 -9.67 15.31
C MET A 278 -4.56 -10.27 14.91
N ALA A 279 -3.91 -11.03 15.79
CA ALA A 279 -2.62 -11.66 15.51
C ALA A 279 -2.69 -12.64 14.33
N LEU A 280 -3.75 -13.44 14.24
CA LEU A 280 -3.98 -14.35 13.14
C LEU A 280 -4.17 -13.61 11.80
N GLU A 281 -4.93 -12.50 11.78
CA GLU A 281 -5.07 -11.69 10.57
C GLU A 281 -3.74 -11.05 10.14
N PHE A 282 -2.92 -10.55 11.08
CA PHE A 282 -1.59 -10.03 10.80
C PHE A 282 -0.71 -11.08 10.12
N GLN A 283 -0.68 -12.30 10.66
CA GLN A 283 0.06 -13.41 10.06
C GLN A 283 -0.46 -13.77 8.66
N GLN A 284 -1.79 -13.86 8.49
CA GLN A 284 -2.39 -14.17 7.17
C GLN A 284 -2.09 -13.11 6.11
N MET A 285 -1.86 -11.87 6.52
CA MET A 285 -1.43 -10.79 5.62
C MET A 285 0.09 -10.76 5.42
N GLY A 286 0.82 -11.75 5.94
CA GLY A 286 2.27 -11.86 5.80
C GLY A 286 3.05 -10.86 6.64
N CYS A 287 2.40 -10.24 7.64
CA CYS A 287 3.04 -9.34 8.59
C CYS A 287 3.52 -10.08 9.83
N VAL A 288 4.40 -9.44 10.60
CA VAL A 288 4.77 -9.90 11.94
C VAL A 288 3.58 -9.76 12.91
N SER A 289 3.64 -10.46 14.05
CA SER A 289 2.57 -10.32 15.05
C SER A 289 2.44 -8.86 15.55
N PRO A 290 1.26 -8.45 16.04
CA PRO A 290 1.06 -7.09 16.57
C PRO A 290 2.06 -6.74 17.69
N SER A 291 2.38 -7.69 18.55
CA SER A 291 3.35 -7.50 19.65
C SER A 291 4.76 -7.28 19.10
N HIS A 292 5.15 -8.05 18.09
CA HIS A 292 6.45 -7.90 17.43
C HIS A 292 6.50 -6.58 16.66
N PHE A 293 5.44 -6.23 15.91
CA PHE A 293 5.34 -4.95 15.21
C PHE A 293 5.53 -3.77 16.17
N ARG A 294 4.89 -3.82 17.35
CA ARG A 294 5.09 -2.84 18.42
C ARG A 294 6.54 -2.78 18.90
N ALA A 295 7.17 -3.93 19.14
CA ALA A 295 8.54 -4.02 19.66
C ALA A 295 9.57 -3.47 18.67
N LEU A 296 9.35 -3.63 17.39
CA LEU A 296 10.22 -3.10 16.33
C LEU A 296 10.30 -1.57 16.36
N GLY A 297 9.31 -0.90 16.95
CA GLY A 297 9.30 0.57 17.04
C GLY A 297 9.45 1.25 15.69
N ILE A 298 9.06 0.57 14.62
CA ILE A 298 9.29 1.00 13.23
C ILE A 298 8.62 2.36 13.07
N PRO A 299 9.41 3.43 12.88
CA PRO A 299 8.86 4.70 12.48
C PRO A 299 8.41 4.54 11.05
N LEU A 300 7.15 4.20 10.83
CA LEU A 300 6.56 4.53 9.55
C LEU A 300 6.51 6.05 9.51
N SER A 301 7.04 6.65 8.48
CA SER A 301 6.67 8.01 8.15
C SER A 301 5.15 8.04 8.07
N ASP A 302 4.54 9.11 8.50
CA ASP A 302 3.14 9.27 8.86
C ASP A 302 2.11 8.69 7.90
N ASP A 303 2.53 8.19 6.76
CA ASP A 303 1.67 7.92 5.65
C ASP A 303 2.06 6.70 4.80
N PHE A 304 2.95 5.80 5.25
CA PHE A 304 3.45 4.75 4.38
C PHE A 304 2.84 3.37 4.63
N SER A 305 2.25 2.82 3.58
CA SER A 305 2.05 1.38 3.41
C SER A 305 3.33 0.64 2.95
N VAL A 306 4.46 1.32 2.88
CA VAL A 306 5.76 0.79 2.48
C VAL A 306 6.73 0.94 3.62
N PHE A 307 7.29 -0.17 4.10
CA PHE A 307 8.38 -0.16 5.05
C PHE A 307 9.70 0.04 4.30
N PHE A 308 10.25 1.25 4.35
CA PHE A 308 11.67 1.46 4.11
C PHE A 308 12.33 1.64 5.48
N ALA A 309 13.18 0.74 5.82
CA ALA A 309 13.98 0.84 7.01
C ALA A 309 15.37 1.36 6.68
#